data_31092f03fdb32d78ad046e530c4888eb
#
_entry.id   31092f03fdb32d78ad046e530c4888eb
#
_cell.length_a   1.000
_cell.length_b   1.000
_cell.length_c   1.000
_cell.angle_alpha   90.00
_cell.angle_beta   90.00
_cell.angle_gamma   90.00
#
_symmetry.space_group_name_H-M   'P 1'
#
loop_
_entity.id
_entity.type
_entity.pdbx_description
1 polymer ?
#
loop_
_entity_poly.entity_id
_entity_poly.type
_entity_poly.pdbx_seq_one_letter_code
_entity_poly.pdbx_strand_id
1 'polypeptide(L)'
;METNEEILEATAEYSFNKFLGAMEEAAKSDELDEYHTAVGFICDAVGYMKECGIEEEELIGHIRSSYKAHKTEDELQEIKDVDKK
;
A
#
# COMPACT_ATOMS: atom_id res chain seq x y z
N MET A 1 -0.16 4.22 -27.97
CA MET A 1 0.87 4.23 -26.91
C MET A 1 0.28 4.81 -25.63
N GLU A 2 0.38 4.07 -24.55
CA GLU A 2 -0.17 4.51 -23.29
C GLU A 2 0.68 5.61 -22.67
N THR A 3 0.03 6.57 -22.01
CA THR A 3 0.74 7.63 -21.29
C THR A 3 1.27 7.09 -19.96
N ASN A 4 2.22 7.81 -19.37
CA ASN A 4 2.74 7.43 -18.06
C ASN A 4 1.65 7.40 -17.00
N GLU A 5 0.68 8.33 -17.09
CA GLU A 5 -0.45 8.35 -16.17
C GLU A 5 -1.30 7.10 -16.27
N GLU A 6 -1.57 6.66 -17.49
CA GLU A 6 -2.36 5.45 -17.72
C GLU A 6 -1.66 4.22 -17.16
N ILE A 7 -0.35 4.15 -17.34
CA ILE A 7 0.46 3.05 -16.81
C ILE A 7 0.43 3.06 -15.29
N LEU A 8 0.57 4.23 -14.67
CA LEU A 8 0.54 4.36 -13.21
C LEU A 8 -0.81 3.97 -12.64
N GLU A 9 -1.90 4.40 -13.28
CA GLU A 9 -3.25 4.05 -12.84
C GLU A 9 -3.50 2.54 -12.95
N ALA A 10 -3.12 1.95 -14.07
CA ALA A 10 -3.30 0.52 -14.28
C ALA A 10 -2.49 -0.28 -13.28
N THR A 11 -1.26 0.16 -13.00
CA THR A 11 -0.38 -0.51 -12.05
C THR A 11 -0.93 -0.41 -10.64
N ALA A 12 -1.41 0.77 -10.25
CA ALA A 12 -1.99 0.97 -8.92
C ALA A 12 -3.22 0.09 -8.72
N GLU A 13 -4.08 0.03 -9.71
CA GLU A 13 -5.27 -0.82 -9.65
C GLU A 13 -4.89 -2.30 -9.54
N TYR A 14 -3.94 -2.73 -10.34
CA TYR A 14 -3.47 -4.11 -10.32
C TYR A 14 -2.91 -4.47 -8.94
N SER A 15 -2.03 -3.62 -8.42
CA SER A 15 -1.39 -3.84 -7.12
C SER A 15 -2.42 -3.92 -5.99
N PHE A 16 -3.36 -2.99 -6.01
CA PHE A 16 -4.41 -2.92 -4.99
C PHE A 16 -5.27 -4.17 -5.01
N ASN A 17 -5.69 -4.60 -6.20
CA ASN A 17 -6.52 -5.79 -6.32
C ASN A 17 -5.80 -7.05 -5.86
N LYS A 18 -4.52 -7.17 -6.18
CA LYS A 18 -3.74 -8.32 -5.72
C LYS A 18 -3.57 -8.32 -4.21
N PHE A 19 -3.31 -7.16 -3.65
CA PHE A 19 -3.19 -7.02 -2.19
C PHE A 19 -4.49 -7.37 -1.49
N LEU A 20 -5.61 -6.84 -1.97
CA LEU A 20 -6.92 -7.14 -1.39
C LEU A 20 -7.22 -8.63 -1.46
N GLY A 21 -6.95 -9.26 -2.59
CA GLY A 21 -7.16 -10.69 -2.73
C GLY A 21 -6.37 -11.49 -1.72
N ALA A 22 -5.11 -11.10 -1.51
CA ALA A 22 -4.25 -11.78 -0.53
C ALA A 22 -4.77 -11.58 0.88
N MET A 23 -5.27 -10.38 1.20
CA MET A 23 -5.84 -10.11 2.53
C MET A 23 -7.10 -10.93 2.77
N GLU A 24 -7.94 -11.05 1.74
CA GLU A 24 -9.15 -11.87 1.84
C GLU A 24 -8.82 -13.35 2.06
N GLU A 25 -7.82 -13.85 1.34
CA GLU A 25 -7.38 -15.23 1.52
C GLU A 25 -6.83 -15.47 2.93
N ALA A 26 -6.03 -14.51 3.41
CA ALA A 26 -5.45 -14.62 4.76
C ALA A 26 -6.54 -14.60 5.83
N ALA A 27 -7.55 -13.74 5.65
CA ALA A 27 -8.65 -13.63 6.60
C ALA A 27 -9.46 -14.91 6.70
N LYS A 28 -9.55 -15.67 5.61
CA LYS A 28 -10.32 -16.91 5.58
C LYS A 28 -9.51 -18.14 5.95
N SER A 29 -8.20 -18.01 6.05
CA SER A 29 -7.30 -19.13 6.28
C SER A 29 -7.07 -19.35 7.77
N ASP A 30 -6.97 -20.62 8.17
CA ASP A 30 -6.58 -20.98 9.53
C ASP A 30 -5.06 -20.94 9.71
N GLU A 31 -4.32 -20.92 8.62
CA GLU A 31 -2.87 -20.95 8.65
C GLU A 31 -2.19 -19.61 8.44
N LEU A 32 -2.91 -18.65 7.85
CA LEU A 32 -2.35 -17.35 7.51
C LEU A 32 -2.91 -16.27 8.42
N ASP A 33 -2.15 -15.20 8.56
CA ASP A 33 -2.52 -14.05 9.35
C ASP A 33 -2.46 -12.80 8.47
N GLU A 34 -3.47 -11.97 8.54
CA GLU A 34 -3.54 -10.76 7.73
C GLU A 34 -2.38 -9.81 7.97
N TYR A 35 -2.06 -9.57 9.23
CA TYR A 35 -0.98 -8.66 9.58
C TYR A 35 0.35 -9.14 9.03
N HIS A 36 0.69 -10.41 9.27
CA HIS A 36 1.97 -10.95 8.81
C HIS A 36 2.02 -11.09 7.29
N THR A 37 0.87 -11.32 6.66
CA THR A 37 0.80 -11.35 5.21
C THR A 37 1.13 -9.97 4.63
N ALA A 38 0.56 -8.92 5.23
CA ALA A 38 0.86 -7.55 4.81
C ALA A 38 2.34 -7.20 5.00
N VAL A 39 2.91 -7.60 6.15
CA VAL A 39 4.34 -7.41 6.41
C VAL A 39 5.17 -8.13 5.35
N GLY A 40 4.76 -9.34 4.98
CA GLY A 40 5.43 -10.10 3.92
C GLY A 40 5.46 -9.36 2.60
N PHE A 41 4.35 -8.72 2.23
CA PHE A 41 4.30 -7.90 1.01
C PHE A 41 5.32 -6.77 1.06
N ILE A 42 5.42 -6.11 2.21
CA ILE A 42 6.40 -5.03 2.38
C ILE A 42 7.82 -5.57 2.22
N CYS A 43 8.13 -6.67 2.90
CA CYS A 43 9.48 -7.25 2.85
C CYS A 43 9.87 -7.67 1.45
N ASP A 44 8.95 -8.31 0.74
CA ASP A 44 9.21 -8.76 -0.62
C ASP A 44 9.41 -7.58 -1.57
N ALA A 45 8.61 -6.54 -1.41
CA ALA A 45 8.75 -5.33 -2.22
C ALA A 45 10.10 -4.65 -1.96
N VAL A 46 10.50 -4.57 -0.69
CA VAL A 46 11.78 -3.97 -0.31
C VAL A 46 12.94 -4.76 -0.93
N GLY A 47 12.87 -6.09 -0.83
CA GLY A 47 13.90 -6.95 -1.41
C GLY A 47 14.04 -6.76 -2.91
N TYR A 48 12.91 -6.69 -3.61
CA TYR A 48 12.90 -6.48 -5.05
C TYR A 48 13.53 -5.13 -5.41
N MET A 49 13.12 -4.08 -4.71
CA MET A 49 13.63 -2.74 -4.98
C MET A 49 15.13 -2.63 -4.70
N LYS A 50 15.60 -3.31 -3.66
CA LYS A 50 17.03 -3.33 -3.35
C LYS A 50 17.81 -3.97 -4.49
N GLU A 51 17.32 -5.06 -5.04
CA GLU A 51 17.97 -5.72 -6.17
C GLU A 51 17.98 -4.85 -7.41
N CYS A 52 16.98 -3.98 -7.56
CA CYS A 52 16.93 -3.02 -8.67
C CYS A 52 17.85 -1.82 -8.47
N GLY A 53 18.51 -1.72 -7.33
CA GLY A 53 19.44 -0.63 -7.07
C GLY A 53 18.83 0.60 -6.45
N ILE A 54 17.61 0.50 -5.93
CA ILE A 54 16.94 1.62 -5.27
C ILE A 54 17.60 1.85 -3.90
N GLU A 55 17.96 3.09 -3.63
CA GLU A 55 18.60 3.44 -2.36
C GLU A 55 17.61 3.38 -1.20
N GLU A 56 18.13 3.04 -0.03
CA GLU A 56 17.31 2.92 1.18
C GLU A 56 16.51 4.19 1.47
N GLU A 57 17.14 5.35 1.32
CA GLU A 57 16.47 6.61 1.60
C GLU A 57 15.31 6.89 0.64
N GLU A 58 15.47 6.50 -0.61
CA GLU A 58 14.39 6.63 -1.59
C GLU A 58 13.22 5.73 -1.21
N LEU A 59 13.51 4.50 -0.78
CA LEU A 59 12.51 3.56 -0.30
C LEU A 59 11.75 4.13 0.89
N ILE A 60 12.49 4.62 1.87
CA ILE A 60 11.90 5.23 3.07
C ILE A 60 11.01 6.40 2.69
N GLY A 61 11.44 7.20 1.70
CA GLY A 61 10.66 8.32 1.20
C GLY A 61 9.32 7.89 0.67
N HIS A 62 9.29 6.82 -0.12
CA HIS A 62 8.03 6.27 -0.65
C HIS A 62 7.11 5.81 0.47
N ILE A 63 7.65 5.11 1.45
CA ILE A 63 6.89 4.62 2.59
C ILE A 63 6.29 5.79 3.38
N ARG A 64 7.09 6.79 3.66
CA ARG A 64 6.63 7.97 4.40
C ARG A 64 5.54 8.71 3.65
N SER A 65 5.71 8.90 2.35
CA SER A 65 4.72 9.58 1.53
C SER A 65 3.40 8.83 1.52
N SER A 66 3.46 7.52 1.37
CA SER A 66 2.27 6.68 1.37
C SER A 66 1.56 6.72 2.73
N TYR A 67 2.34 6.67 3.80
CA TYR A 67 1.78 6.70 5.14
C TYR A 67 1.06 8.03 5.40
N LYS A 68 1.68 9.12 5.01
CA LYS A 68 1.09 10.46 5.20
C LYS A 68 -0.15 10.67 4.34
N ALA A 69 -0.15 10.11 3.13
CA ALA A 69 -1.26 10.28 2.21
C ALA A 69 -2.49 9.48 2.63
N HIS A 70 -2.27 8.36 3.33
CA HIS A 70 -3.37 7.51 3.75
C HIS A 70 -4.04 8.06 5.01
N LYS A 71 -5.35 8.20 4.95
CA LYS A 71 -6.13 8.67 6.10
C LYS A 71 -6.94 7.49 6.67
N THR A 72 -6.84 7.31 7.98
CA THR A 72 -7.64 6.31 8.67
C THR A 72 -9.08 6.82 8.81
N GLU A 73 -9.99 5.94 9.18
CA GLU A 73 -11.38 6.34 9.40
C GLU A 73 -11.48 7.40 10.50
N ASP A 74 -10.68 7.27 11.54
CA ASP A 74 -10.66 8.24 12.63
C ASP A 74 -10.22 9.62 12.15
N GLU A 75 -9.18 9.66 11.30
CA GLU A 75 -8.70 10.92 10.75
C GLU A 75 -9.73 11.56 9.83
N LEU A 76 -10.42 10.76 9.02
CA LEU A 76 -11.47 11.25 8.16
C LEU A 76 -12.65 11.77 8.97
N GLN A 77 -12.96 11.13 10.09
CA GLN A 77 -14.02 11.55 10.97
C GLN A 77 -13.73 12.92 11.60
N GLU A 78 -12.49 13.14 12.02
CA GLU A 78 -12.05 14.41 12.56
C GLU A 78 -12.20 15.54 11.55
N ILE A 79 -11.86 15.28 10.29
CA ILE A 79 -12.00 16.26 9.22
C ILE A 79 -13.47 16.63 9.01
N LYS A 80 -14.36 15.64 9.03
CA LYS A 80 -15.78 15.87 8.87
C LYS A 80 -16.36 16.69 10.02
N ASP A 81 -15.91 16.43 11.24
CA ASP A 81 -16.37 17.15 12.41
C ASP A 81 -15.96 18.64 12.34
N VAL A 82 -14.76 18.90 11.85
CA VAL A 82 -14.28 20.27 11.67
C VAL A 82 -15.12 20.99 10.61
N ASP A 83 -15.43 20.30 9.52
CA ASP A 83 -16.22 20.87 8.42
C ASP A 83 -17.66 21.22 8.84
N LYS A 84 -18.18 20.53 9.84
CA LYS A 84 -19.55 20.76 10.31
C LYS A 84 -19.71 22.02 11.18
N LYS A 85 -18.61 22.59 11.58
CA LYS A 85 -18.63 23.84 12.32
C LYS A 85 -18.71 25.03 11.35
#